data_6e3b3dad642be8373c050296892cadb6
#
_entry.id   6e3b3dad642be8373c050296892cadb6
#
_cell.length_a   1.000
_cell.length_b   1.000
_cell.length_c   1.000
_cell.angle_alpha   90.00
_cell.angle_beta   90.00
_cell.angle_gamma   90.00
#
_symmetry.space_group_name_H-M   'P 1'
#
loop_
_entity.id
_entity.type
_entity.pdbx_description
1 polymer ?
#
loop_
_entity_poly.entity_id
_entity_poly.type
_entity_poly.pdbx_seq_one_letter_code
_entity_poly.pdbx_strand_id
1 'polypeptide(L)'
;MKKLVRIAAACALALSAQTAWATPSSVFWTPATTYIQPFLVPHITYDTYFNDKAAYPMDLGLTMGILPFEKFQAEVGIDLFFPYWGLNYFFVQPAGALQLNAKAGFVEGAYGDWFPGITAGIYGVGINQGTQFDVLHAEVGKTFFFGAITAGGYYGAGGTNALWSDASGVVLTRGGFIGSYVSPDVVLDLKGLYKINFFADIQTGNNAFSAAGGGIGIYFTPAIDILTGPVFFLNKYAQPGQSTMMWSVQLDVDIDFGAAPKAPAQPAKS
;
A
#
# COMPACT_ATOMS: atom_id res chain seq x y z
N MET A 1 12.74 -28.48 -25.83
CA MET A 1 13.75 -27.42 -25.61
C MET A 1 13.40 -26.09 -26.28
N LYS A 2 13.15 -26.02 -27.59
CA LYS A 2 12.87 -24.73 -28.29
C LYS A 2 11.62 -23.97 -27.81
N LYS A 3 10.56 -24.64 -27.29
CA LYS A 3 9.37 -23.99 -26.71
C LYS A 3 9.63 -23.41 -25.31
N LEU A 4 10.38 -24.11 -24.46
CA LEU A 4 10.77 -23.63 -23.13
C LEU A 4 11.71 -22.40 -23.22
N VAL A 5 12.64 -22.40 -24.19
CA VAL A 5 13.50 -21.24 -24.44
C VAL A 5 12.72 -20.02 -24.94
N ARG A 6 11.66 -20.24 -25.74
CA ARG A 6 10.77 -19.15 -26.20
C ARG A 6 9.89 -18.59 -25.08
N ILE A 7 9.43 -19.44 -24.16
CA ILE A 7 8.67 -18.98 -22.99
C ILE A 7 9.59 -18.22 -22.02
N ALA A 8 10.80 -18.73 -21.76
CA ALA A 8 11.80 -18.04 -20.94
C ALA A 8 12.27 -16.71 -21.60
N ALA A 9 12.40 -16.68 -22.93
CA ALA A 9 12.74 -15.46 -23.66
C ALA A 9 11.56 -14.47 -23.70
N ALA A 10 10.31 -14.94 -23.77
CA ALA A 10 9.13 -14.08 -23.68
C ALA A 10 8.96 -13.50 -22.27
N CYS A 11 9.24 -14.29 -21.24
CA CYS A 11 9.29 -13.79 -19.85
C CYS A 11 10.46 -12.80 -19.64
N ALA A 12 11.63 -13.05 -20.25
CA ALA A 12 12.77 -12.14 -20.16
C ALA A 12 12.58 -10.85 -20.98
N LEU A 13 11.81 -10.89 -22.09
CA LEU A 13 11.48 -9.71 -22.91
C LEU A 13 10.33 -8.89 -22.31
N ALA A 14 9.44 -9.50 -21.52
CA ALA A 14 8.44 -8.77 -20.74
C ALA A 14 9.06 -7.99 -19.56
N LEU A 15 10.27 -8.36 -19.15
CA LEU A 15 11.06 -7.67 -18.12
C LEU A 15 11.92 -6.51 -18.65
N SER A 16 11.91 -6.25 -19.97
CA SER A 16 12.66 -5.16 -20.56
C SER A 16 11.80 -3.92 -20.77
N ALA A 17 12.00 -2.98 -19.88
CA ALA A 17 11.72 -1.56 -20.03
C ALA A 17 10.25 -1.13 -19.93
N GLN A 18 9.79 -1.00 -18.71
CA GLN A 18 9.03 0.20 -18.33
C GLN A 18 9.27 0.46 -16.86
N THR A 19 9.45 1.71 -16.47
CA THR A 19 9.48 2.18 -15.09
C THR A 19 8.07 2.03 -14.50
N ALA A 20 7.62 0.79 -14.32
CA ALA A 20 6.53 0.50 -13.41
C ALA A 20 7.16 0.66 -12.03
N TRP A 21 6.68 1.62 -11.28
CA TRP A 21 7.06 1.81 -9.90
C TRP A 21 6.30 0.76 -9.11
N ALA A 22 7.00 -0.21 -8.58
CA ALA A 22 6.46 -1.07 -7.54
C ALA A 22 6.29 -0.21 -6.29
N THR A 23 5.16 0.44 -6.20
CA THR A 23 4.73 1.18 -5.02
C THR A 23 3.34 0.71 -4.70
N PRO A 24 3.12 0.23 -3.48
CA PRO A 24 1.78 -0.13 -3.04
C PRO A 24 0.88 1.10 -3.11
N SER A 25 -0.40 0.90 -3.24
CA SER A 25 -1.40 1.95 -3.12
C SER A 25 -1.45 2.58 -1.72
N SER A 26 -0.66 2.04 -0.80
CA SER A 26 -0.24 2.61 0.48
C SER A 26 1.26 2.96 0.43
N VAL A 27 1.79 3.65 1.44
CA VAL A 27 3.23 3.88 1.58
C VAL A 27 3.87 2.76 2.37
N PHE A 28 3.36 2.48 3.55
CA PHE A 28 3.86 1.42 4.43
C PHE A 28 2.77 0.92 5.39
N TRP A 29 2.29 1.80 6.28
CA TRP A 29 1.18 1.53 7.19
C TRP A 29 -0.12 2.18 6.72
N THR A 30 -0.04 3.26 5.97
CA THR A 30 -1.18 4.09 5.61
C THR A 30 -1.40 4.18 4.10
N PRO A 31 -2.64 4.44 3.64
CA PRO A 31 -2.92 4.74 2.23
C PRO A 31 -2.47 6.15 1.82
N ALA A 32 -1.64 6.83 2.61
CA ALA A 32 -1.24 8.23 2.39
C ALA A 32 -0.31 8.37 1.18
N THR A 33 -0.80 8.02 0.00
CA THR A 33 -0.14 8.22 -1.29
C THR A 33 -1.15 8.59 -2.37
N THR A 34 -0.77 9.51 -3.24
CA THR A 34 -1.54 9.86 -4.43
C THR A 34 -1.20 8.98 -5.64
N TYR A 35 -0.37 7.97 -5.44
CA TYR A 35 -0.14 6.94 -6.45
C TYR A 35 -1.39 6.08 -6.63
N ILE A 36 -1.71 5.76 -7.86
CA ILE A 36 -2.79 4.86 -8.27
C ILE A 36 -2.19 3.84 -9.22
N GLN A 37 -2.51 2.58 -9.03
CA GLN A 37 -1.98 1.49 -9.84
C GLN A 37 -2.29 1.70 -11.32
N PRO A 38 -1.33 1.54 -12.24
CA PRO A 38 -1.54 1.73 -13.66
C PRO A 38 -2.61 0.80 -14.24
N PHE A 39 -3.25 1.25 -15.31
CA PHE A 39 -4.32 0.50 -15.98
C PHE A 39 -3.86 -0.90 -16.39
N LEU A 40 -4.61 -1.93 -15.94
CA LEU A 40 -4.34 -3.36 -16.17
C LEU A 40 -2.96 -3.85 -15.74
N VAL A 41 -2.32 -3.19 -14.78
CA VAL A 41 -1.12 -3.69 -14.11
C VAL A 41 -1.53 -4.24 -12.75
N PRO A 42 -1.65 -5.56 -12.57
CA PRO A 42 -1.87 -6.14 -11.26
C PRO A 42 -0.67 -5.92 -10.35
N HIS A 43 -0.97 -5.53 -9.13
CA HIS A 43 -0.03 -5.37 -8.04
C HIS A 43 -0.39 -6.38 -6.95
N ILE A 44 0.55 -7.25 -6.63
CA ILE A 44 0.40 -8.27 -5.59
C ILE A 44 1.26 -7.85 -4.41
N THR A 45 0.65 -7.77 -3.23
CA THR A 45 1.33 -7.50 -1.97
C THR A 45 1.27 -8.71 -1.06
N TYR A 46 2.33 -8.92 -0.31
CA TYR A 46 2.34 -9.86 0.82
C TYR A 46 3.00 -9.18 2.01
N ASP A 47 2.19 -8.83 2.99
CA ASP A 47 2.62 -8.14 4.20
C ASP A 47 2.62 -9.10 5.37
N THR A 48 3.68 -9.04 6.18
CA THR A 48 3.73 -9.74 7.45
C THR A 48 4.28 -8.84 8.54
N TYR A 49 3.73 -9.01 9.74
CA TYR A 49 4.03 -8.15 10.87
C TYR A 49 4.47 -9.00 12.07
N PHE A 50 5.56 -8.63 12.70
CA PHE A 50 6.15 -9.35 13.82
C PHE A 50 6.10 -8.49 15.07
N ASN A 51 5.59 -9.01 16.18
CA ASN A 51 5.56 -8.32 17.44
C ASN A 51 5.98 -9.22 18.61
N ASP A 52 6.17 -8.60 19.77
CA ASP A 52 6.56 -9.25 21.02
C ASP A 52 5.45 -10.09 21.67
N LYS A 53 4.24 -10.05 21.14
CA LYS A 53 3.06 -10.77 21.64
C LYS A 53 2.75 -12.04 20.87
N ALA A 54 3.66 -12.46 20.00
CA ALA A 54 3.49 -13.65 19.13
C ALA A 54 2.21 -13.62 18.26
N ALA A 55 1.68 -12.43 18.01
CA ALA A 55 0.68 -12.21 17.00
C ALA A 55 1.40 -11.77 15.71
N TYR A 56 1.21 -12.53 14.65
CA TYR A 56 1.86 -12.31 13.37
C TYR A 56 0.79 -12.13 12.30
N PRO A 57 0.11 -10.98 12.27
CA PRO A 57 -0.87 -10.72 11.20
C PRO A 57 -0.19 -10.69 9.84
N MET A 58 -0.96 -11.10 8.85
CA MET A 58 -0.53 -11.09 7.45
C MET A 58 -1.62 -10.48 6.60
N ASP A 59 -1.23 -9.87 5.51
CA ASP A 59 -2.11 -9.43 4.45
C ASP A 59 -1.60 -9.93 3.11
N LEU A 60 -2.51 -10.39 2.27
CA LEU A 60 -2.26 -10.75 0.88
C LEU A 60 -3.19 -9.92 0.02
N GLY A 61 -2.65 -8.93 -0.65
CA GLY A 61 -3.38 -7.99 -1.47
C GLY A 61 -3.23 -8.24 -2.97
N LEU A 62 -4.25 -7.88 -3.71
CA LEU A 62 -4.23 -7.75 -5.16
C LEU A 62 -4.95 -6.47 -5.54
N THR A 63 -4.23 -5.53 -6.14
CA THR A 63 -4.78 -4.26 -6.61
C THR A 63 -4.49 -4.09 -8.10
N MET A 64 -5.38 -3.44 -8.84
CA MET A 64 -5.20 -3.19 -10.26
C MET A 64 -5.87 -1.88 -10.67
N GLY A 65 -5.20 -1.12 -11.53
CA GLY A 65 -5.80 0.03 -12.19
C GLY A 65 -6.88 -0.37 -13.19
N ILE A 66 -8.00 0.36 -13.17
CA ILE A 66 -9.18 0.02 -13.98
C ILE A 66 -9.55 1.09 -15.01
N LEU A 67 -8.90 2.26 -14.99
CA LEU A 67 -9.16 3.34 -15.93
C LEU A 67 -7.92 3.64 -16.79
N PRO A 68 -8.08 3.71 -18.14
CA PRO A 68 -6.97 3.95 -19.07
C PRO A 68 -6.68 5.45 -19.28
N PHE A 69 -7.05 6.33 -18.35
CA PHE A 69 -6.91 7.77 -18.52
C PHE A 69 -5.60 8.28 -17.95
N GLU A 70 -4.92 9.17 -18.67
CA GLU A 70 -3.64 9.72 -18.25
C GLU A 70 -3.74 10.66 -17.03
N LYS A 71 -4.84 11.42 -16.94
CA LYS A 71 -5.00 12.49 -15.93
C LYS A 71 -5.81 12.08 -14.72
N PHE A 72 -6.73 11.16 -14.90
CA PHE A 72 -7.60 10.66 -13.84
C PHE A 72 -7.54 9.14 -13.87
N GLN A 73 -7.15 8.54 -12.78
CA GLN A 73 -6.97 7.10 -12.63
C GLN A 73 -7.85 6.56 -11.52
N ALA A 74 -8.11 5.27 -11.56
CA ALA A 74 -8.77 4.55 -10.49
C ALA A 74 -8.22 3.13 -10.40
N GLU A 75 -8.18 2.63 -9.19
CA GLU A 75 -7.80 1.26 -8.87
C GLU A 75 -8.86 0.59 -7.99
N VAL A 76 -8.92 -0.70 -8.08
CA VAL A 76 -9.70 -1.56 -7.16
C VAL A 76 -8.82 -2.70 -6.70
N GLY A 77 -9.05 -3.16 -5.49
CA GLY A 77 -8.28 -4.25 -4.92
C GLY A 77 -9.09 -5.10 -3.97
N ILE A 78 -8.49 -6.23 -3.66
CA ILE A 78 -8.96 -7.17 -2.65
C ILE A 78 -7.80 -7.48 -1.72
N ASP A 79 -8.08 -7.62 -0.43
CA ASP A 79 -7.13 -8.01 0.59
C ASP A 79 -7.66 -9.22 1.33
N LEU A 80 -6.76 -10.17 1.62
CA LEU A 80 -7.01 -11.30 2.48
C LEU A 80 -6.22 -11.08 3.77
N PHE A 81 -6.90 -10.54 4.77
CA PHE A 81 -6.29 -10.22 6.05
C PHE A 81 -6.40 -11.39 7.03
N PHE A 82 -5.26 -11.80 7.56
CA PHE A 82 -5.14 -12.89 8.54
C PHE A 82 -4.58 -12.32 9.84
N PRO A 83 -5.39 -12.28 10.92
CA PRO A 83 -4.95 -11.71 12.21
C PRO A 83 -3.88 -12.56 12.91
N TYR A 84 -3.68 -13.81 12.50
CA TYR A 84 -2.69 -14.73 13.04
C TYR A 84 -1.99 -15.52 11.94
N TRP A 85 -0.75 -15.84 12.13
CA TRP A 85 0.04 -16.60 11.17
C TRP A 85 -0.59 -17.98 10.90
N GLY A 86 -0.91 -18.25 9.65
CA GLY A 86 -1.33 -19.55 9.15
C GLY A 86 -2.59 -19.51 8.29
N LEU A 87 -2.55 -20.24 7.21
CA LEU A 87 -3.67 -20.42 6.27
C LEU A 87 -4.93 -21.06 6.93
N ASN A 88 -4.80 -21.57 8.14
CA ASN A 88 -5.93 -22.19 8.86
C ASN A 88 -7.09 -21.21 9.08
N TYR A 89 -6.81 -19.92 9.28
CA TYR A 89 -7.86 -18.92 9.43
C TYR A 89 -8.65 -18.75 8.12
N PHE A 90 -7.97 -18.74 6.99
CA PHE A 90 -8.59 -18.64 5.67
C PHE A 90 -9.52 -19.83 5.40
N PHE A 91 -9.10 -21.05 5.72
CA PHE A 91 -9.91 -22.25 5.51
C PHE A 91 -11.10 -22.37 6.46
N VAL A 92 -11.01 -21.76 7.65
CA VAL A 92 -12.09 -21.81 8.65
C VAL A 92 -13.07 -20.65 8.48
N GLN A 93 -12.59 -19.45 8.11
CA GLN A 93 -13.41 -18.25 7.95
C GLN A 93 -12.96 -17.40 6.74
N PRO A 94 -12.99 -17.93 5.51
CA PRO A 94 -12.48 -17.20 4.34
C PRO A 94 -13.23 -15.89 4.08
N ALA A 95 -14.54 -15.85 4.36
CA ALA A 95 -15.34 -14.65 4.22
C ALA A 95 -14.97 -13.54 5.22
N GLY A 96 -14.42 -13.91 6.39
CA GLY A 96 -13.96 -12.97 7.40
C GLY A 96 -12.62 -12.31 7.05
N ALA A 97 -11.82 -12.98 6.22
CA ALA A 97 -10.52 -12.46 5.80
C ALA A 97 -10.62 -11.50 4.61
N LEU A 98 -11.67 -11.59 3.80
CA LEU A 98 -11.81 -10.81 2.58
C LEU A 98 -12.22 -9.36 2.89
N GLN A 99 -11.43 -8.43 2.36
CA GLN A 99 -11.70 -7.01 2.36
C GLN A 99 -11.57 -6.46 0.93
N LEU A 100 -12.33 -5.43 0.62
CA LEU A 100 -12.28 -4.72 -0.65
C LEU A 100 -11.68 -3.35 -0.43
N ASN A 101 -11.03 -2.83 -1.47
CA ASN A 101 -10.54 -1.47 -1.50
C ASN A 101 -10.71 -0.83 -2.89
N ALA A 102 -10.77 0.48 -2.92
CA ALA A 102 -10.80 1.28 -4.15
C ALA A 102 -10.23 2.67 -3.89
N LYS A 103 -9.53 3.21 -4.88
CA LYS A 103 -9.02 4.57 -4.86
C LYS A 103 -9.11 5.18 -6.25
N ALA A 104 -9.40 6.47 -6.33
CA ALA A 104 -9.46 7.21 -7.58
C ALA A 104 -8.96 8.63 -7.37
N GLY A 105 -8.45 9.26 -8.45
CA GLY A 105 -8.00 10.64 -8.36
C GLY A 105 -7.27 11.15 -9.58
N PHE A 106 -6.83 12.39 -9.44
CA PHE A 106 -6.00 13.06 -10.44
C PHE A 106 -4.54 12.82 -10.13
N VAL A 107 -3.79 12.38 -11.13
CA VAL A 107 -2.35 12.18 -11.00
C VAL A 107 -1.61 13.51 -10.84
N GLU A 108 -0.47 13.50 -10.17
CA GLU A 108 0.41 14.65 -10.10
C GLU A 108 0.81 15.11 -11.51
N GLY A 109 0.76 16.42 -11.76
CA GLY A 109 1.09 17.00 -13.06
C GLY A 109 -0.05 16.96 -14.09
N ALA A 110 -1.24 16.44 -13.77
CA ALA A 110 -2.37 16.31 -14.70
C ALA A 110 -2.74 17.60 -15.45
N TYR A 111 -2.53 18.74 -14.83
CA TYR A 111 -2.84 20.06 -15.38
C TYR A 111 -1.64 21.02 -15.38
N GLY A 112 -0.44 20.49 -15.37
CA GLY A 112 0.84 21.19 -15.35
C GLY A 112 1.67 20.88 -14.12
N ASP A 113 2.96 21.19 -14.14
CA ASP A 113 3.94 20.78 -13.13
C ASP A 113 3.59 21.25 -11.70
N TRP A 114 2.81 22.32 -11.58
CA TRP A 114 2.34 22.84 -10.29
C TRP A 114 1.23 22.00 -9.67
N PHE A 115 0.49 21.20 -10.48
CA PHE A 115 -0.70 20.48 -10.04
C PHE A 115 -0.30 19.30 -9.14
N PRO A 116 -0.80 19.23 -7.90
CA PRO A 116 -0.54 18.08 -7.03
C PRO A 116 -1.33 16.85 -7.45
N GLY A 117 -0.93 15.68 -7.03
CA GLY A 117 -1.80 14.52 -7.02
C GLY A 117 -2.92 14.70 -6.00
N ILE A 118 -4.13 14.28 -6.34
CA ILE A 118 -5.31 14.37 -5.45
C ILE A 118 -6.06 13.06 -5.56
N THR A 119 -6.20 12.33 -4.46
CA THR A 119 -6.88 11.03 -4.44
C THR A 119 -7.91 10.96 -3.34
N ALA A 120 -8.89 10.10 -3.52
CA ALA A 120 -9.82 9.68 -2.50
C ALA A 120 -10.15 8.21 -2.69
N GLY A 121 -10.41 7.50 -1.58
CA GLY A 121 -10.67 6.08 -1.63
C GLY A 121 -11.36 5.54 -0.39
N ILE A 122 -11.52 4.24 -0.41
CA ILE A 122 -12.03 3.44 0.70
C ILE A 122 -11.24 2.15 0.78
N TYR A 123 -10.91 1.71 1.98
CA TYR A 123 -10.28 0.42 2.24
C TYR A 123 -10.87 -0.29 3.45
N GLY A 124 -10.54 -1.57 3.62
CA GLY A 124 -11.05 -2.36 4.71
C GLY A 124 -12.57 -2.58 4.66
N VAL A 125 -13.14 -2.66 3.45
CA VAL A 125 -14.56 -2.94 3.23
C VAL A 125 -14.77 -4.44 3.37
N GLY A 126 -15.01 -4.88 4.58
CA GLY A 126 -15.25 -6.29 4.90
C GLY A 126 -16.65 -6.73 4.56
N ILE A 127 -16.79 -8.02 4.23
CA ILE A 127 -18.10 -8.61 3.86
C ILE A 127 -18.91 -9.09 5.06
N ASN A 128 -18.38 -9.01 6.27
CA ASN A 128 -19.11 -9.31 7.50
C ASN A 128 -18.87 -8.22 8.56
N GLN A 129 -19.76 -8.17 9.55
CA GLN A 129 -19.79 -7.11 10.57
C GLN A 129 -18.44 -6.97 11.35
N GLY A 130 -17.72 -8.04 11.55
CA GLY A 130 -16.42 -8.02 12.29
C GLY A 130 -15.27 -7.44 11.49
N THR A 131 -15.39 -7.36 10.16
CA THR A 131 -14.33 -6.91 9.23
C THR A 131 -14.71 -5.66 8.44
N GLN A 132 -15.89 -5.10 8.68
CA GLN A 132 -16.34 -3.84 8.07
C GLN A 132 -15.67 -2.65 8.78
N PHE A 133 -14.51 -2.26 8.30
CA PHE A 133 -13.81 -1.06 8.78
C PHE A 133 -14.25 0.17 8.00
N ASP A 134 -14.48 0.00 6.69
CA ASP A 134 -15.00 1.00 5.75
C ASP A 134 -14.30 2.35 5.91
N VAL A 135 -12.98 2.34 5.78
CA VAL A 135 -12.16 3.53 6.01
C VAL A 135 -12.13 4.39 4.76
N LEU A 136 -12.86 5.49 4.80
CA LEU A 136 -12.78 6.54 3.79
C LEU A 136 -11.52 7.36 4.01
N HIS A 137 -10.86 7.75 2.92
CA HIS A 137 -9.66 8.59 2.97
C HIS A 137 -9.59 9.55 1.78
N ALA A 138 -8.86 10.66 1.95
CA ALA A 138 -8.57 11.57 0.86
C ALA A 138 -7.24 12.28 1.12
N GLU A 139 -6.40 12.41 0.08
CA GLU A 139 -5.04 12.92 0.16
C GLU A 139 -4.72 13.90 -0.97
N VAL A 140 -3.76 14.76 -0.66
CA VAL A 140 -3.05 15.60 -1.63
C VAL A 140 -1.56 15.31 -1.48
N GLY A 141 -0.87 15.08 -2.59
CA GLY A 141 0.56 14.78 -2.58
C GLY A 141 1.31 15.54 -3.67
N LYS A 142 2.57 15.84 -3.38
CA LYS A 142 3.47 16.52 -4.30
C LYS A 142 4.89 15.99 -4.18
N THR A 143 5.53 15.81 -5.33
CA THR A 143 6.93 15.42 -5.43
C THR A 143 7.81 16.67 -5.54
N PHE A 144 8.85 16.72 -4.71
CA PHE A 144 9.87 17.75 -4.67
C PHE A 144 11.24 17.11 -4.96
N PHE A 145 12.29 17.94 -5.11
CA PHE A 145 13.65 17.45 -5.31
C PHE A 145 14.20 16.60 -4.15
N PHE A 146 13.66 16.82 -2.95
CA PHE A 146 14.05 16.08 -1.74
C PHE A 146 13.14 14.90 -1.40
N GLY A 147 12.09 14.64 -2.19
CA GLY A 147 11.17 13.51 -1.99
C GLY A 147 9.71 13.89 -2.19
N ALA A 148 8.83 12.90 -2.09
CA ALA A 148 7.39 13.07 -2.18
C ALA A 148 6.80 13.23 -0.77
N ILE A 149 5.85 14.17 -0.63
CA ILE A 149 5.08 14.38 0.60
C ILE A 149 3.62 14.23 0.25
N THR A 150 2.89 13.48 1.07
CA THR A 150 1.44 13.34 0.97
C THR A 150 0.81 13.66 2.32
N ALA A 151 -0.33 14.34 2.31
CA ALA A 151 -1.11 14.64 3.50
C ALA A 151 -2.60 14.56 3.20
N GLY A 152 -3.37 14.12 4.18
CA GLY A 152 -4.81 13.97 4.03
C GLY A 152 -5.51 13.65 5.34
N GLY A 153 -6.68 13.06 5.21
CA GLY A 153 -7.48 12.64 6.34
C GLY A 153 -8.21 11.33 6.05
N TYR A 154 -8.66 10.69 7.11
CA TYR A 154 -9.45 9.47 7.02
C TYR A 154 -10.61 9.48 8.00
N TYR A 155 -11.61 8.64 7.72
CA TYR A 155 -12.76 8.40 8.58
C TYR A 155 -13.27 6.97 8.43
N GLY A 156 -13.38 6.22 9.55
CA GLY A 156 -13.98 4.89 9.61
C GLY A 156 -15.49 4.97 9.64
N ALA A 157 -16.13 4.67 8.52
CA ALA A 157 -17.57 4.70 8.35
C ALA A 157 -18.26 3.40 8.80
N GLY A 158 -17.52 2.29 8.87
CA GLY A 158 -18.03 0.98 9.23
C GLY A 158 -18.57 0.86 10.64
N GLY A 159 -19.11 -0.30 10.97
CA GLY A 159 -19.71 -0.60 12.26
C GLY A 159 -18.77 -0.44 13.46
N THR A 160 -19.25 -0.73 14.65
CA THR A 160 -18.41 -0.83 15.85
C THR A 160 -17.72 -2.18 15.85
N ASN A 161 -16.41 -2.19 15.83
CA ASN A 161 -15.57 -3.40 15.88
C ASN A 161 -14.27 -3.12 16.65
N ALA A 162 -13.38 -4.10 16.73
CA ALA A 162 -12.15 -4.03 17.49
C ALA A 162 -11.20 -2.89 17.09
N LEU A 163 -11.33 -2.33 15.87
CA LEU A 163 -10.51 -1.19 15.43
C LEU A 163 -11.01 0.15 15.95
N TRP A 164 -12.33 0.24 16.21
CA TRP A 164 -12.99 1.46 16.66
C TRP A 164 -13.40 1.40 18.13
N SER A 165 -13.02 0.36 18.85
CA SER A 165 -13.29 0.21 20.28
C SER A 165 -12.08 -0.36 21.01
N ASP A 166 -11.96 -0.03 22.29
CA ASP A 166 -10.99 -0.67 23.18
C ASP A 166 -11.51 -2.02 23.72
N ALA A 167 -10.71 -2.69 24.53
CA ALA A 167 -11.06 -3.97 25.13
C ALA A 167 -12.30 -3.92 26.06
N SER A 168 -12.70 -2.74 26.51
CA SER A 168 -13.92 -2.51 27.31
C SER A 168 -15.14 -2.18 26.46
N GLY A 169 -14.98 -2.08 25.12
CA GLY A 169 -16.05 -1.72 24.19
C GLY A 169 -16.31 -0.22 24.07
N VAL A 170 -15.44 0.62 24.64
CA VAL A 170 -15.55 2.08 24.49
C VAL A 170 -15.20 2.44 23.04
N VAL A 171 -16.09 3.18 22.38
CA VAL A 171 -15.88 3.65 21.01
C VAL A 171 -14.77 4.69 21.00
N LEU A 172 -13.74 4.42 20.21
CA LEU A 172 -12.58 5.29 19.99
C LEU A 172 -12.85 6.28 18.86
N THR A 173 -11.92 7.19 18.61
CA THR A 173 -12.03 8.11 17.46
C THR A 173 -11.99 7.33 16.14
N ARG A 174 -12.86 7.69 15.19
CA ARG A 174 -12.98 7.03 13.90
C ARG A 174 -12.19 7.70 12.79
N GLY A 175 -11.55 8.81 13.07
CA GLY A 175 -10.85 9.58 12.06
C GLY A 175 -9.66 10.34 12.61
N GLY A 176 -8.87 10.85 11.67
CA GLY A 176 -7.67 11.62 11.95
C GLY A 176 -6.98 12.05 10.67
N PHE A 177 -5.74 12.51 10.82
CA PHE A 177 -4.87 12.83 9.69
C PHE A 177 -4.06 11.61 9.28
N ILE A 178 -3.75 11.55 7.99
CA ILE A 178 -2.77 10.65 7.41
C ILE A 178 -1.72 11.48 6.67
N GLY A 179 -0.50 10.99 6.63
CA GLY A 179 0.56 11.67 5.90
C GLY A 179 1.75 10.76 5.68
N SER A 180 2.53 11.07 4.66
CA SER A 180 3.71 10.29 4.33
C SER A 180 4.82 11.14 3.73
N TYR A 181 5.99 10.57 3.78
CA TYR A 181 7.18 11.02 3.09
C TYR A 181 7.87 9.83 2.45
N VAL A 182 8.26 9.99 1.19
CA VAL A 182 9.10 9.03 0.46
C VAL A 182 10.31 9.79 -0.10
N SER A 183 11.51 9.34 0.24
CA SER A 183 12.75 9.98 -0.23
C SER A 183 12.92 9.82 -1.73
N PRO A 184 13.80 10.60 -2.37
CA PRO A 184 14.30 10.27 -3.69
C PRO A 184 14.95 8.89 -3.69
N ASP A 185 14.93 8.25 -4.86
CA ASP A 185 15.59 6.97 -5.07
C ASP A 185 17.11 7.11 -4.95
N VAL A 186 17.73 6.19 -4.24
CA VAL A 186 19.18 6.03 -4.20
C VAL A 186 19.55 4.83 -5.08
N VAL A 187 20.12 5.12 -6.25
CA VAL A 187 20.61 4.09 -7.17
C VAL A 187 21.97 3.64 -6.70
N LEU A 188 22.11 2.33 -6.44
CA LEU A 188 23.35 1.72 -6.00
C LEU A 188 23.89 0.82 -7.14
N ASP A 189 25.20 0.95 -7.43
CA ASP A 189 25.87 0.04 -8.39
C ASP A 189 26.20 -1.29 -7.72
N LEU A 190 25.16 -2.00 -7.30
CA LEU A 190 25.27 -3.31 -6.68
C LEU A 190 24.50 -4.34 -7.50
N LYS A 191 25.17 -5.45 -7.82
CA LYS A 191 24.54 -6.54 -8.57
C LYS A 191 23.34 -7.11 -7.82
N GLY A 192 22.19 -7.13 -8.49
CA GLY A 192 20.95 -7.66 -7.93
C GLY A 192 20.14 -6.66 -7.10
N LEU A 193 20.57 -5.39 -7.06
CA LEU A 193 19.86 -4.31 -6.44
C LEU A 193 19.63 -3.20 -7.45
N TYR A 194 18.36 -2.82 -7.67
CA TYR A 194 18.00 -1.76 -8.60
C TYR A 194 18.12 -0.37 -7.97
N LYS A 195 17.48 -0.18 -6.80
CA LYS A 195 17.51 1.07 -6.03
C LYS A 195 17.07 0.81 -4.60
N ILE A 196 17.27 1.80 -3.75
CA ILE A 196 16.63 1.88 -2.43
C ILE A 196 15.97 3.25 -2.26
N ASN A 197 14.97 3.32 -1.38
CA ASN A 197 14.45 4.57 -0.85
C ASN A 197 14.14 4.45 0.65
N PHE A 198 13.85 5.58 1.27
CA PHE A 198 13.42 5.66 2.65
C PHE A 198 12.00 6.21 2.69
N PHE A 199 11.20 5.72 3.60
CA PHE A 199 9.83 6.19 3.75
C PHE A 199 9.46 6.31 5.23
N ALA A 200 8.48 7.16 5.47
CA ALA A 200 7.80 7.27 6.76
C ALA A 200 6.34 7.64 6.49
N ASP A 201 5.46 7.12 7.30
CA ASP A 201 4.05 7.49 7.26
C ASP A 201 3.43 7.53 8.66
N ILE A 202 2.30 8.20 8.76
CA ILE A 202 1.58 8.35 10.02
C ILE A 202 0.07 8.36 9.77
N GLN A 203 -0.65 7.66 10.63
CA GLN A 203 -2.09 7.73 10.76
C GLN A 203 -2.42 8.11 12.19
N THR A 204 -2.93 9.33 12.41
CA THR A 204 -3.26 9.85 13.74
C THR A 204 -4.63 9.40 14.20
N GLY A 205 -5.00 9.72 15.42
CA GLY A 205 -6.27 9.38 16.03
C GLY A 205 -6.10 8.54 17.29
N ASN A 206 -7.22 8.06 17.85
CA ASN A 206 -7.24 7.18 19.01
C ASN A 206 -8.02 5.91 18.65
N ASN A 207 -7.42 5.03 17.85
CA ASN A 207 -7.99 3.78 17.38
C ASN A 207 -6.90 2.77 17.01
N ALA A 208 -7.26 1.57 16.56
CA ALA A 208 -6.30 0.53 16.23
C ALA A 208 -5.46 0.80 14.99
N PHE A 209 -5.91 1.68 14.08
CA PHE A 209 -5.13 2.09 12.92
C PHE A 209 -4.09 3.17 13.22
N SER A 210 -4.21 3.82 14.40
CA SER A 210 -3.36 4.96 14.74
C SER A 210 -1.92 4.50 15.01
N ALA A 211 -1.03 4.79 14.06
CA ALA A 211 0.36 4.39 14.12
C ALA A 211 1.25 5.34 13.31
N ALA A 212 2.54 5.28 13.56
CA ALA A 212 3.59 5.85 12.74
C ALA A 212 4.53 4.74 12.30
N GLY A 213 4.76 4.64 11.01
CA GLY A 213 5.65 3.67 10.40
C GLY A 213 6.80 4.32 9.66
N GLY A 214 7.81 3.54 9.32
CA GLY A 214 8.88 4.00 8.46
C GLY A 214 9.97 2.96 8.30
N GLY A 215 10.74 3.10 7.24
CA GLY A 215 11.74 2.10 6.93
C GLY A 215 12.47 2.35 5.61
N ILE A 216 12.85 1.25 5.00
CA ILE A 216 13.60 1.20 3.77
C ILE A 216 12.88 0.34 2.73
N GLY A 217 12.75 0.86 1.52
CA GLY A 217 12.34 0.11 0.33
C GLY A 217 13.58 -0.38 -0.41
N ILE A 218 13.62 -1.67 -0.71
CA ILE A 218 14.72 -2.36 -1.38
C ILE A 218 14.16 -2.93 -2.68
N TYR A 219 14.49 -2.31 -3.80
CA TYR A 219 14.01 -2.69 -5.12
C TYR A 219 15.02 -3.58 -5.83
N PHE A 220 14.64 -4.79 -6.15
CA PHE A 220 15.45 -5.74 -6.91
C PHE A 220 15.30 -5.51 -8.42
N THR A 221 14.10 -5.13 -8.82
CA THR A 221 13.76 -4.74 -10.19
C THR A 221 12.79 -3.55 -10.13
N PRO A 222 12.41 -2.91 -11.23
CA PRO A 222 11.31 -1.94 -11.22
C PRO A 222 9.95 -2.49 -10.78
N ALA A 223 9.80 -3.80 -10.75
CA ALA A 223 8.54 -4.49 -10.52
C ALA A 223 8.54 -5.40 -9.28
N ILE A 224 9.65 -5.48 -8.56
CA ILE A 224 9.75 -6.35 -7.36
C ILE A 224 10.57 -5.62 -6.30
N ASP A 225 9.96 -5.43 -5.15
CA ASP A 225 10.63 -4.83 -4.00
C ASP A 225 10.21 -5.43 -2.66
N ILE A 226 10.96 -5.08 -1.65
CA ILE A 226 10.65 -5.35 -0.25
C ILE A 226 10.67 -4.03 0.51
N LEU A 227 9.59 -3.77 1.25
CA LEU A 227 9.54 -2.71 2.24
C LEU A 227 9.72 -3.31 3.63
N THR A 228 10.55 -2.69 4.48
CA THR A 228 10.73 -3.18 5.84
C THR A 228 11.05 -2.08 6.83
N GLY A 229 10.52 -2.22 8.04
CA GLY A 229 10.73 -1.27 9.12
C GLY A 229 9.74 -1.42 10.27
N PRO A 230 9.90 -0.61 11.32
CA PRO A 230 9.00 -0.60 12.47
C PRO A 230 7.71 0.19 12.20
N VAL A 231 6.63 -0.27 12.82
CA VAL A 231 5.36 0.45 12.99
C VAL A 231 5.10 0.62 14.47
N PHE A 232 4.98 1.86 14.94
CA PHE A 232 4.73 2.21 16.33
C PHE A 232 3.28 2.63 16.52
N PHE A 233 2.53 1.92 17.35
CA PHE A 233 1.13 2.22 17.62
C PHE A 233 0.98 3.40 18.58
N LEU A 234 0.12 4.34 18.22
CA LEU A 234 -0.19 5.51 19.04
C LEU A 234 -1.14 5.17 20.19
N ASN A 235 -1.94 4.10 20.03
CA ASN A 235 -2.83 3.59 21.06
C ASN A 235 -2.63 2.08 21.27
N LYS A 236 -1.80 1.71 22.23
CA LYS A 236 -1.56 0.31 22.57
C LYS A 236 -2.81 -0.43 23.09
N TYR A 237 -3.75 0.27 23.72
CA TYR A 237 -4.95 -0.35 24.29
C TYR A 237 -5.95 -0.80 23.23
N ALA A 238 -5.84 -0.27 22.01
CA ALA A 238 -6.59 -0.72 20.85
C ALA A 238 -5.88 -1.88 20.10
N GLN A 239 -4.70 -2.32 20.58
CA GLN A 239 -3.93 -3.38 19.93
C GLN A 239 -4.08 -4.72 20.66
N PRO A 240 -4.12 -5.85 19.94
CA PRO A 240 -4.06 -7.18 20.53
C PRO A 240 -2.83 -7.32 21.43
N GLY A 241 -3.03 -7.82 22.64
CA GLY A 241 -1.95 -7.97 23.62
C GLY A 241 -1.29 -6.66 24.08
N GLN A 242 -1.92 -5.51 23.78
CA GLN A 242 -1.38 -4.17 24.08
C GLN A 242 0.02 -3.95 23.48
N SER A 243 0.25 -4.44 22.27
CA SER A 243 1.49 -4.21 21.55
C SER A 243 1.70 -2.71 21.29
N THR A 244 2.92 -2.25 21.45
CA THR A 244 3.32 -0.87 21.16
C THR A 244 4.02 -0.73 19.81
N MET A 245 4.47 -1.84 19.25
CA MET A 245 5.26 -1.84 18.03
C MET A 245 5.12 -3.18 17.30
N MET A 246 5.16 -3.14 15.98
CA MET A 246 5.40 -4.29 15.11
C MET A 246 6.57 -3.97 14.17
N TRP A 247 7.26 -5.01 13.71
CA TRP A 247 8.16 -4.91 12.58
C TRP A 247 7.46 -5.44 11.34
N SER A 248 7.38 -4.65 10.29
CA SER A 248 6.75 -5.04 9.03
C SER A 248 7.79 -5.48 8.01
N VAL A 249 7.44 -6.51 7.26
CA VAL A 249 8.11 -6.92 6.02
C VAL A 249 7.02 -7.10 4.97
N GLN A 250 7.13 -6.34 3.88
CA GLN A 250 6.16 -6.32 2.78
C GLN A 250 6.90 -6.69 1.51
N LEU A 251 6.33 -7.58 0.71
CA LEU A 251 6.81 -7.95 -0.61
C LEU A 251 5.80 -7.47 -1.64
N ASP A 252 6.26 -6.67 -2.58
CA ASP A 252 5.46 -6.11 -3.65
C ASP A 252 5.90 -6.62 -5.02
N VAL A 253 4.93 -6.99 -5.85
CA VAL A 253 5.16 -7.49 -7.20
C VAL A 253 4.17 -6.88 -8.18
N ASP A 254 4.66 -6.08 -9.13
CA ASP A 254 3.88 -5.60 -10.26
C ASP A 254 3.98 -6.56 -11.44
N ILE A 255 2.86 -6.83 -12.11
CA ILE A 255 2.82 -7.69 -13.30
C ILE A 255 2.38 -6.85 -14.50
N ASP A 256 3.33 -6.35 -15.29
CA ASP A 256 3.03 -5.62 -16.51
C ASP A 256 2.89 -6.58 -17.70
N PHE A 257 1.66 -6.71 -18.22
CA PHE A 257 1.37 -7.48 -19.43
C PHE A 257 1.60 -6.68 -20.73
N GLY A 258 2.15 -5.47 -20.63
CA GLY A 258 2.38 -4.58 -21.79
C GLY A 258 1.10 -3.99 -22.38
N ALA A 259 -0.01 -4.07 -21.66
CA ALA A 259 -1.31 -3.54 -22.10
C ALA A 259 -1.56 -2.09 -21.65
N ALA A 260 -0.80 -1.59 -20.69
CA ALA A 260 -0.96 -0.24 -20.16
C ALA A 260 -0.51 0.82 -21.18
N PRO A 261 -1.26 1.93 -21.36
CA PRO A 261 -0.73 3.11 -22.02
C PRO A 261 0.55 3.55 -21.30
N LYS A 262 1.61 3.84 -22.06
CA LYS A 262 2.86 4.31 -21.45
C LYS A 262 2.57 5.54 -20.61
N ALA A 263 2.84 5.46 -19.31
CA ALA A 263 2.80 6.63 -18.45
C ALA A 263 3.64 7.75 -19.09
N PRO A 264 3.20 9.01 -19.05
CA PRO A 264 3.98 10.11 -19.57
C PRO A 264 5.34 10.08 -18.87
N ALA A 265 6.43 10.08 -19.68
CA ALA A 265 7.77 10.14 -19.15
C ALA A 265 7.89 11.35 -18.21
N GLN A 266 8.28 11.11 -16.97
CA GLN A 266 8.60 12.24 -16.10
C GLN A 266 9.67 13.09 -16.80
N PRO A 267 9.54 14.42 -16.80
CA PRO A 267 10.54 15.27 -17.42
C PRO A 267 11.91 14.97 -16.82
N ALA A 268 12.86 14.68 -17.70
CA ALA A 268 14.24 14.47 -17.30
C ALA A 268 14.68 15.65 -16.44
N LYS A 269 15.11 15.40 -15.22
CA LYS A 269 15.67 16.42 -14.35
C LYS A 269 16.90 17.01 -15.04
N SER A 270 16.77 18.27 -15.51
CA SER A 270 17.91 19.10 -15.98
C SER A 270 18.75 19.54 -14.79
#